data_429528c311515e7110ea0512354b116f
#
_entry.id   429528c311515e7110ea0512354b116f
#
_cell.length_a   1.000
_cell.length_b   1.000
_cell.length_c   1.000
_cell.angle_alpha   90.00
_cell.angle_beta   90.00
_cell.angle_gamma   90.00
#
_symmetry.space_group_name_H-M   'P 1'
#
loop_
_entity.id
_entity.type
_entity.pdbx_description
1 polymer ?
#
loop_
_entity_poly.entity_id
_entity_poly.type
_entity_poly.pdbx_seq_one_letter_code
_entity_poly.pdbx_strand_id
1 'polypeptide(L)'
;MEFPKMPRELQEEAIIEGNIYFFEKNATFGIPGHMHVCIKRANRLLLFSTCSSQINTALQLAKRFSWDINTFPVYKANAETNQFKEPLTYVNCNKCYDISVSDFVDLINKGEVRLLQGYFTDADLQLIAKGVKSSTQIVRDIKKLF
;
A
#
# COMPACT_ATOMS: atom_id res chain seq x y z
N MET A 1 33.00 7.92 0.05
CA MET A 1 32.56 8.12 1.45
C MET A 1 31.19 7.50 1.63
N GLU A 2 31.09 6.57 2.54
CA GLU A 2 29.81 5.99 2.89
C GLU A 2 29.13 6.85 3.96
N PHE A 3 27.84 7.12 3.76
CA PHE A 3 27.04 7.79 4.78
C PHE A 3 26.66 6.79 5.87
N PRO A 4 26.66 7.19 7.15
CA PRO A 4 26.19 6.31 8.20
C PRO A 4 24.75 5.90 7.93
N LYS A 5 24.44 4.61 8.14
CA LYS A 5 23.08 4.11 8.01
C LYS A 5 22.21 4.72 9.11
N MET A 6 20.97 5.02 8.76
CA MET A 6 19.98 5.47 9.72
C MET A 6 19.80 4.39 10.80
N PRO A 7 19.79 4.74 12.10
CA PRO A 7 19.48 3.78 13.15
C PRO A 7 18.13 3.08 12.92
N ARG A 8 18.07 1.80 13.29
CA ARG A 8 16.89 0.97 13.03
C ARG A 8 15.62 1.54 13.66
N GLU A 9 15.71 2.09 14.85
CA GLU A 9 14.55 2.72 15.52
C GLU A 9 13.97 3.86 14.70
N LEU A 10 14.82 4.68 14.08
CA LEU A 10 14.38 5.78 13.22
C LEU A 10 13.79 5.26 11.91
N GLN A 11 14.35 4.20 11.35
CA GLN A 11 13.79 3.56 10.17
C GLN A 11 12.39 3.03 10.46
N GLU A 12 12.19 2.39 11.61
CA GLU A 12 10.88 1.89 12.01
C GLU A 12 9.87 3.02 12.21
N GLU A 13 10.28 4.12 12.85
CA GLU A 13 9.40 5.28 13.07
C GLU A 13 9.01 6.00 11.78
N ALA A 14 9.86 5.94 10.76
CA ALA A 14 9.60 6.56 9.46
C ALA A 14 8.54 5.83 8.63
N ILE A 15 8.17 4.61 9.01
CA ILE A 15 7.14 3.83 8.31
C ILE A 15 5.79 4.26 8.85
N ILE A 16 5.07 5.08 8.09
CA ILE A 16 3.77 5.62 8.48
C ILE A 16 2.69 5.26 7.46
N GLU A 17 1.45 5.22 7.93
CA GLU A 17 0.29 5.03 7.07
C GLU A 17 0.23 6.15 6.03
N GLY A 18 -0.05 5.79 4.78
CA GLY A 18 -0.07 6.71 3.65
C GLY A 18 1.21 6.74 2.84
N ASN A 19 2.32 6.29 3.39
CA ASN A 19 3.56 6.18 2.61
C ASN A 19 3.38 5.22 1.44
N ILE A 20 3.99 5.58 0.30
CA ILE A 20 3.96 4.77 -0.92
C ILE A 20 5.36 4.19 -1.12
N TYR A 21 5.42 2.88 -1.33
CA TYR A 21 6.67 2.15 -1.52
C TYR A 21 6.66 1.38 -2.83
N PHE A 22 7.82 1.27 -3.45
CA PHE A 22 8.02 0.40 -4.60
C PHE A 22 8.76 -0.85 -4.17
N PHE A 23 8.16 -2.03 -4.43
CA PHE A 23 8.77 -3.33 -4.19
C PHE A 23 9.45 -3.79 -5.46
N GLU A 24 10.78 -3.93 -5.42
CA GLU A 24 11.60 -4.22 -6.62
C GLU A 24 11.47 -5.67 -7.10
N LYS A 25 11.20 -6.61 -6.18
CA LYS A 25 11.10 -8.03 -6.49
C LYS A 25 9.69 -8.56 -6.36
N ASN A 26 9.35 -9.51 -7.24
CA ASN A 26 8.07 -10.21 -7.16
C ASN A 26 8.04 -11.18 -5.98
N ALA A 27 6.90 -11.22 -5.30
CA ALA A 27 6.55 -12.21 -4.29
C ALA A 27 7.50 -12.29 -3.09
N THR A 28 8.23 -11.21 -2.75
CA THR A 28 8.98 -11.15 -1.50
C THR A 28 7.98 -11.09 -0.35
N PHE A 29 8.01 -12.07 0.56
CA PHE A 29 6.99 -12.24 1.62
C PHE A 29 5.56 -12.32 1.06
N GLY A 30 5.39 -12.83 -0.16
CA GLY A 30 4.09 -12.90 -0.82
C GLY A 30 3.60 -11.57 -1.41
N ILE A 31 4.39 -10.52 -1.31
CA ILE A 31 4.04 -9.19 -1.84
C ILE A 31 4.60 -9.06 -3.26
N PRO A 32 3.76 -8.82 -4.29
CA PRO A 32 4.26 -8.71 -5.67
C PRO A 32 5.12 -7.46 -5.86
N GLY A 33 6.10 -7.55 -6.77
CA GLY A 33 6.92 -6.40 -7.17
C GLY A 33 6.06 -5.36 -7.85
N HIS A 34 5.79 -4.26 -7.17
CA HIS A 34 4.92 -3.18 -7.66
C HIS A 34 4.85 -2.04 -6.64
N MET A 35 4.14 -0.99 -6.99
CA MET A 35 3.85 0.12 -6.09
C MET A 35 2.74 -0.29 -5.11
N HIS A 36 2.97 -0.02 -3.82
CA HIS A 36 2.03 -0.31 -2.75
C HIS A 36 1.93 0.87 -1.79
N VAL A 37 0.77 1.05 -1.21
CA VAL A 37 0.57 2.02 -0.13
C VAL A 37 0.49 1.28 1.21
N CYS A 38 1.13 1.83 2.23
CA CYS A 38 0.97 1.38 3.61
C CYS A 38 -0.41 1.85 4.09
N ILE A 39 -1.36 0.93 4.19
CA ILE A 39 -2.74 1.26 4.52
C ILE A 39 -3.03 1.18 6.02
N LYS A 40 -2.19 0.46 6.77
CA LYS A 40 -2.35 0.32 8.21
C LYS A 40 -1.05 -0.07 8.87
N ARG A 41 -0.81 0.50 10.05
CA ARG A 41 0.22 0.07 10.97
C ARG A 41 -0.43 -0.23 12.32
N ALA A 42 -0.37 -1.50 12.73
CA ALA A 42 -0.95 -1.96 13.98
C ALA A 42 0.13 -2.70 14.77
N ASN A 43 0.60 -2.11 15.87
CA ASN A 43 1.73 -2.64 16.64
C ASN A 43 2.97 -2.83 15.76
N ARG A 44 3.37 -4.07 15.56
CA ARG A 44 4.54 -4.46 14.76
C ARG A 44 4.15 -5.03 13.40
N LEU A 45 2.90 -4.85 12.99
CA LEU A 45 2.36 -5.34 11.72
C LEU A 45 2.08 -4.18 10.77
N LEU A 46 2.48 -4.35 9.51
CA LEU A 46 2.16 -3.43 8.41
C LEU A 46 1.25 -4.11 7.42
N LEU A 47 0.28 -3.36 6.89
CA LEU A 47 -0.59 -3.81 5.82
C LEU A 47 -0.39 -2.93 4.60
N PHE A 48 -0.27 -3.57 3.44
CA PHE A 48 -0.08 -2.90 2.15
C PHE A 48 -1.15 -3.31 1.15
N SER A 49 -1.55 -2.38 0.30
CA SER A 49 -2.39 -2.65 -0.86
C SER A 49 -1.74 -2.12 -2.13
N THR A 50 -1.93 -2.84 -3.23
CA THR A 50 -1.37 -2.49 -4.52
C THR A 50 -2.01 -1.22 -5.09
N CYS A 51 -1.18 -0.33 -5.62
CA CYS A 51 -1.59 0.84 -6.38
C CYS A 51 -1.28 0.60 -7.86
N SER A 52 -2.24 0.86 -8.75
CA SER A 52 -2.05 0.65 -10.18
C SER A 52 -2.81 1.68 -11.00
N SER A 53 -2.22 2.10 -12.12
CA SER A 53 -2.89 2.95 -13.10
C SER A 53 -3.73 2.17 -14.11
N GLN A 54 -3.74 0.85 -14.04
CA GLN A 54 -4.48 -0.03 -14.96
C GLN A 54 -5.96 -0.10 -14.59
N ILE A 55 -6.68 1.01 -14.76
CA ILE A 55 -8.09 1.15 -14.34
C ILE A 55 -8.98 0.07 -14.97
N ASN A 56 -8.75 -0.29 -16.23
CA ASN A 56 -9.54 -1.33 -16.89
C ASN A 56 -9.40 -2.68 -16.20
N THR A 57 -8.23 -2.98 -15.63
CA THR A 57 -8.02 -4.21 -14.85
C THR A 57 -8.93 -4.23 -13.62
N ALA A 58 -9.05 -3.11 -12.90
CA ALA A 58 -9.95 -3.00 -11.75
C ALA A 58 -11.40 -3.24 -12.16
N LEU A 59 -11.85 -2.62 -13.25
CA LEU A 59 -13.21 -2.78 -13.77
C LEU A 59 -13.49 -4.24 -14.16
N GLN A 60 -12.54 -4.90 -14.81
CA GLN A 60 -12.67 -6.31 -15.20
C GLN A 60 -12.73 -7.23 -13.98
N LEU A 61 -11.89 -7.00 -12.97
CA LEU A 61 -11.91 -7.78 -11.73
C LEU A 61 -13.23 -7.62 -10.99
N ALA A 62 -13.70 -6.38 -10.84
CA ALA A 62 -14.97 -6.09 -10.19
C ALA A 62 -16.14 -6.82 -10.90
N LYS A 63 -16.15 -6.78 -12.23
CA LYS A 63 -17.19 -7.43 -13.03
C LYS A 63 -17.09 -8.96 -12.95
N ARG A 64 -15.88 -9.50 -13.12
CA ARG A 64 -15.65 -10.94 -13.17
C ARG A 64 -16.01 -11.63 -11.86
N PHE A 65 -15.65 -11.03 -10.73
CA PHE A 65 -15.85 -11.61 -9.41
C PHE A 65 -17.04 -11.03 -8.67
N SER A 66 -17.80 -10.14 -9.29
CA SER A 66 -18.93 -9.43 -8.67
C SER A 66 -18.51 -8.67 -7.40
N TRP A 67 -17.31 -8.13 -7.39
CA TRP A 67 -16.83 -7.30 -6.29
C TRP A 67 -17.39 -5.88 -6.38
N ASP A 68 -17.63 -5.26 -5.24
CA ASP A 68 -18.08 -3.87 -5.19
C ASP A 68 -17.01 -2.95 -5.79
N ILE A 69 -17.39 -2.10 -6.74
CA ILE A 69 -16.48 -1.15 -7.37
C ILE A 69 -15.87 -0.18 -6.34
N ASN A 70 -16.55 0.08 -5.22
CA ASN A 70 -16.04 0.92 -4.15
C ASN A 70 -14.85 0.30 -3.41
N THR A 71 -14.55 -0.98 -3.64
CA THR A 71 -13.33 -1.63 -3.14
C THR A 71 -12.10 -1.32 -4.00
N PHE A 72 -12.28 -0.52 -5.07
CA PHE A 72 -11.21 -0.01 -5.92
C PHE A 72 -11.27 1.53 -5.95
N PRO A 73 -11.00 2.22 -4.82
CA PRO A 73 -11.01 3.68 -4.84
C PRO A 73 -9.98 4.22 -5.84
N VAL A 74 -10.37 5.28 -6.56
CA VAL A 74 -9.55 5.88 -7.61
C VAL A 74 -9.11 7.26 -7.17
N TYR A 75 -7.84 7.57 -7.41
CA TYR A 75 -7.21 8.83 -7.03
C TYR A 75 -6.68 9.54 -8.26
N LYS A 76 -6.97 10.83 -8.37
CA LYS A 76 -6.40 11.69 -9.40
C LYS A 76 -4.96 12.03 -9.06
N ALA A 77 -4.10 12.12 -10.07
CA ALA A 77 -2.74 12.58 -9.89
C ALA A 77 -2.71 13.98 -9.26
N ASN A 78 -1.87 14.14 -8.25
CA ASN A 78 -1.70 15.41 -7.54
C ASN A 78 -0.22 15.58 -7.20
N ALA A 79 0.41 16.63 -7.77
CA ALA A 79 1.84 16.88 -7.61
C ALA A 79 2.23 17.23 -6.17
N GLU A 80 1.29 17.71 -5.34
CA GLU A 80 1.54 18.11 -3.96
C GLU A 80 1.37 16.96 -2.96
N THR A 81 0.68 15.88 -3.36
CA THR A 81 0.41 14.73 -2.50
C THR A 81 0.97 13.43 -3.08
N ASN A 82 0.16 12.69 -3.83
CA ASN A 82 0.55 11.35 -4.29
C ASN A 82 1.64 11.34 -5.36
N GLN A 83 1.79 12.42 -6.12
CA GLN A 83 2.80 12.57 -7.17
C GLN A 83 2.74 11.46 -8.24
N PHE A 84 1.56 10.90 -8.49
CA PHE A 84 1.39 9.90 -9.53
C PHE A 84 1.62 10.51 -10.90
N LYS A 85 2.26 9.76 -11.79
CA LYS A 85 2.54 10.18 -13.17
C LYS A 85 1.34 10.01 -14.08
N GLU A 86 0.55 8.96 -13.86
CA GLU A 86 -0.64 8.70 -14.64
C GLU A 86 -1.83 9.48 -14.07
N PRO A 87 -2.81 9.89 -14.91
CA PRO A 87 -3.93 10.71 -14.46
C PRO A 87 -4.76 10.07 -13.34
N LEU A 88 -4.95 8.76 -13.39
CA LEU A 88 -5.75 8.02 -12.42
C LEU A 88 -4.99 6.78 -11.92
N THR A 89 -5.09 6.54 -10.62
CA THR A 89 -4.54 5.35 -9.96
C THR A 89 -5.59 4.78 -9.03
N TYR A 90 -5.78 3.47 -9.03
CA TYR A 90 -6.64 2.81 -8.07
C TYR A 90 -5.83 2.06 -7.02
N VAL A 91 -6.46 1.84 -5.87
CA VAL A 91 -5.95 0.96 -4.82
C VAL A 91 -6.86 -0.26 -4.73
N ASN A 92 -6.30 -1.45 -4.74
CA ASN A 92 -7.09 -2.69 -4.61
C ASN A 92 -7.30 -3.03 -3.13
N CYS A 93 -8.48 -2.71 -2.61
CA CYS A 93 -8.86 -2.98 -1.22
C CYS A 93 -9.31 -4.43 -0.99
N ASN A 94 -9.37 -5.25 -2.04
CA ASN A 94 -9.76 -6.66 -1.92
C ASN A 94 -8.60 -7.56 -1.50
N LYS A 95 -7.39 -7.01 -1.41
CA LYS A 95 -6.22 -7.76 -0.98
C LYS A 95 -5.31 -6.87 -0.15
N CYS A 96 -5.01 -7.35 1.06
CA CYS A 96 -4.05 -6.73 1.96
C CYS A 96 -2.88 -7.68 2.14
N TYR A 97 -1.67 -7.16 1.92
CA TYR A 97 -0.43 -7.91 2.15
C TYR A 97 0.12 -7.49 3.50
N ASP A 98 0.42 -8.45 4.35
CA ASP A 98 0.95 -8.18 5.68
C ASP A 98 2.44 -8.53 5.76
N ILE A 99 3.15 -7.73 6.53
CA ILE A 99 4.58 -7.95 6.82
C ILE A 99 4.89 -7.30 8.17
N SER A 100 5.77 -7.92 8.95
CA SER A 100 6.23 -7.31 10.20
C SER A 100 7.07 -6.07 9.93
N VAL A 101 7.05 -5.11 10.85
CA VAL A 101 7.90 -3.91 10.77
C VAL A 101 9.37 -4.31 10.63
N SER A 102 9.81 -5.31 11.39
CA SER A 102 11.19 -5.79 11.37
C SER A 102 11.60 -6.33 9.97
N ASP A 103 10.77 -7.20 9.39
CA ASP A 103 11.05 -7.76 8.06
C ASP A 103 11.03 -6.68 6.99
N PHE A 104 10.14 -5.70 7.12
CA PHE A 104 10.05 -4.59 6.18
C PHE A 104 11.31 -3.72 6.20
N VAL A 105 11.83 -3.41 7.37
CA VAL A 105 13.09 -2.67 7.50
C VAL A 105 14.24 -3.46 6.87
N ASP A 106 14.28 -4.78 7.03
CA ASP A 106 15.28 -5.62 6.38
C ASP A 106 15.19 -5.52 4.86
N LEU A 107 13.99 -5.48 4.27
CA LEU A 107 13.81 -5.28 2.84
C LEU A 107 14.33 -3.91 2.37
N ILE A 108 14.06 -2.87 3.14
CA ILE A 108 14.58 -1.51 2.84
C ILE A 108 16.12 -1.55 2.83
N ASN A 109 16.72 -2.14 3.84
CA ASN A 109 18.18 -2.19 3.97
C ASN A 109 18.87 -3.05 2.89
N LYS A 110 18.14 -4.02 2.34
CA LYS A 110 18.61 -4.83 1.20
C LYS A 110 18.40 -4.14 -0.15
N GLY A 111 17.73 -2.99 -0.19
CA GLY A 111 17.41 -2.30 -1.43
C GLY A 111 16.27 -2.94 -2.22
N GLU A 112 15.50 -3.84 -1.62
CA GLU A 112 14.37 -4.52 -2.27
C GLU A 112 13.08 -3.72 -2.22
N VAL A 113 13.00 -2.74 -1.33
CA VAL A 113 11.88 -1.81 -1.19
C VAL A 113 12.43 -0.39 -1.06
N ARG A 114 11.83 0.57 -1.77
CA ARG A 114 12.20 1.97 -1.65
C ARG A 114 10.98 2.85 -1.43
N LEU A 115 11.14 3.86 -0.60
CA LEU A 115 10.13 4.88 -0.35
C LEU A 115 10.04 5.80 -1.56
N LEU A 116 8.82 6.05 -2.03
CA LEU A 116 8.54 7.07 -3.04
C LEU A 116 8.23 8.40 -2.34
N GLN A 117 8.37 9.52 -3.07
CA GLN A 117 8.17 10.85 -2.50
C GLN A 117 6.71 11.18 -2.21
N GLY A 118 5.78 10.61 -3.01
CA GLY A 118 4.35 10.85 -2.84
C GLY A 118 3.78 10.12 -1.61
N TYR A 119 2.60 10.56 -1.21
CA TYR A 119 1.89 9.98 -0.07
C TYR A 119 0.38 10.10 -0.27
N PHE A 120 -0.37 9.27 0.45
CA PHE A 120 -1.82 9.40 0.56
C PHE A 120 -2.17 10.23 1.80
N THR A 121 -3.15 11.12 1.67
CA THR A 121 -3.65 11.92 2.78
C THR A 121 -4.53 11.08 3.71
N ASP A 122 -4.86 11.62 4.88
CA ASP A 122 -5.80 10.96 5.80
C ASP A 122 -7.16 10.73 5.15
N ALA A 123 -7.64 11.69 4.35
CA ALA A 123 -8.89 11.54 3.61
C ALA A 123 -8.81 10.39 2.59
N ASP A 124 -7.67 10.26 1.89
CA ASP A 124 -7.43 9.16 0.95
C ASP A 124 -7.45 7.82 1.68
N LEU A 125 -6.80 7.75 2.84
CA LEU A 125 -6.75 6.53 3.65
C LEU A 125 -8.12 6.13 4.20
N GLN A 126 -8.99 7.09 4.50
CA GLN A 126 -10.37 6.81 4.93
C GLN A 126 -11.16 6.09 3.84
N LEU A 127 -10.98 6.46 2.57
CA LEU A 127 -11.61 5.76 1.45
C LEU A 127 -11.08 4.33 1.32
N ILE A 128 -9.80 4.13 1.53
CA ILE A 128 -9.19 2.79 1.53
C ILE A 128 -9.76 1.95 2.67
N ALA A 129 -9.81 2.49 3.89
CA ALA A 129 -10.38 1.80 5.04
C ALA A 129 -11.83 1.36 4.78
N LYS A 130 -12.62 2.25 4.20
CA LYS A 130 -14.00 1.94 3.81
C LYS A 130 -14.06 0.81 2.76
N GLY A 131 -13.17 0.86 1.78
CA GLY A 131 -13.07 -0.19 0.76
C GLY A 131 -12.69 -1.55 1.35
N VAL A 132 -11.71 -1.58 2.25
CA VAL A 132 -11.30 -2.81 2.95
C VAL A 132 -12.45 -3.40 3.74
N LYS A 133 -13.17 -2.57 4.52
CA LYS A 133 -14.32 -3.02 5.31
C LYS A 133 -15.47 -3.54 4.45
N SER A 134 -15.63 -3.01 3.26
CA SER A 134 -16.68 -3.42 2.31
C SER A 134 -16.33 -4.67 1.53
N SER A 135 -15.06 -5.04 1.47
CA SER A 135 -14.61 -6.18 0.68
C SER A 135 -15.05 -7.51 1.29
N THR A 136 -15.59 -8.39 0.45
CA THR A 136 -15.92 -9.76 0.85
C THR A 136 -14.68 -10.67 0.86
N GLN A 137 -13.55 -10.18 0.35
CA GLN A 137 -12.31 -10.94 0.22
C GLN A 137 -11.39 -10.79 1.43
N ILE A 138 -11.61 -9.79 2.27
CA ILE A 138 -10.77 -9.51 3.43
C ILE A 138 -11.32 -10.22 4.65
N VAL A 139 -10.45 -10.97 5.34
CA VAL A 139 -10.82 -11.69 6.56
C VAL A 139 -11.20 -10.71 7.67
N ARG A 140 -12.09 -11.17 8.57
CA ARG A 140 -12.66 -10.36 9.63
C ARG A 140 -11.60 -9.75 10.55
N ASP A 141 -10.56 -10.51 10.90
CA ASP A 141 -9.51 -10.04 11.81
C ASP A 141 -8.73 -8.86 11.21
N ILE A 142 -8.53 -8.83 9.91
CA ILE A 142 -7.91 -7.70 9.21
C ILE A 142 -8.85 -6.49 9.23
N LYS A 143 -10.15 -6.69 8.95
CA LYS A 143 -11.14 -5.61 8.96
C LYS A 143 -11.22 -4.89 10.31
N LYS A 144 -11.01 -5.61 11.41
CA LYS A 144 -11.05 -5.04 12.77
C LYS A 144 -9.95 -4.02 13.03
N LEU A 145 -8.89 -4.02 12.23
CA LEU A 145 -7.79 -3.06 12.37
C LEU A 145 -8.12 -1.68 11.82
N PHE A 146 -9.19 -1.58 11.06
CA PHE A 146 -9.60 -0.31 10.41
C PHE A 146 -10.73 0.43 11.10
#